data_90fc00fe1e1409637c0736d9c847ac2e
#
_entry.id   90fc00fe1e1409637c0736d9c847ac2e
#
_cell.length_a   1.000
_cell.length_b   1.000
_cell.length_c   1.000
_cell.angle_alpha   90.00
_cell.angle_beta   90.00
_cell.angle_gamma   90.00
#
_symmetry.space_group_name_H-M   'P 1'
#
loop_
_entity.id
_entity.type
_entity.pdbx_description
1 polymer ?
#
loop_
_entity_poly.entity_id
_entity_poly.type
_entity_poly.pdbx_seq_one_letter_code
_entity_poly.pdbx_strand_id
1 'polypeptide(L)'
;MGRAGMAAADPTFPPNFPPDQNQLPQLPTEPQIYDLLPIPAPDQDPWYDDPADLASYQPGQIVRSREVQTRVLGIPFPVYTEQLLFRSNDVHDNPVVTATTVVVPGIPWQGSPRPVLSFQEAIDSTDSACNPSYTLQTGTMKESALVIYWLAQGFAINVPDFDGKFNTFNTYAEGKMVLDSLRAVKNDPALGLTDSGIALYGYSGGGSGSLRAAELRASYAPDVRLLGTTIGGTPGDLVAEAGYATRAEPGLTGTSNFTMWLGFASLAREYPDVFDPADLLTAEGQQIIRDVQSRCYATIALTGIYRPISAYYQPGKSLESSPEILRVLQDNSLGKYLPDTPILWWHGLWDELIPPSVVLPTVQSYWERGANLRFYTVPVPEHIVNAVTGWPPAVVWTSAVLRGLPPGPKFKADFQPLPPGFPGS
;
A
#
# COMPACT_ATOMS: atom_id res chain seq x y z
N MET A 1 -29.32 36.50 -28.89
CA MET A 1 -28.99 36.65 -27.45
C MET A 1 -28.01 35.53 -27.11
N GLY A 2 -26.73 35.90 -27.10
CA GLY A 2 -25.65 34.92 -26.84
C GLY A 2 -25.62 34.59 -25.35
N ARG A 3 -25.57 33.28 -25.03
CA ARG A 3 -25.20 32.82 -23.69
C ARG A 3 -23.69 33.01 -23.54
N ALA A 4 -23.29 33.96 -22.71
CA ALA A 4 -21.93 34.02 -22.21
C ALA A 4 -21.71 32.80 -21.32
N GLY A 5 -20.85 31.87 -21.75
CA GLY A 5 -20.34 30.82 -20.89
C GLY A 5 -19.53 31.48 -19.79
N MET A 6 -19.92 31.27 -18.54
CA MET A 6 -19.04 31.53 -17.40
C MET A 6 -17.88 30.52 -17.51
N ALA A 7 -16.70 31.01 -17.88
CA ALA A 7 -15.48 30.25 -17.63
C ALA A 7 -15.39 30.05 -16.12
N ALA A 8 -15.29 28.78 -15.68
CA ALA A 8 -14.93 28.48 -14.30
C ALA A 8 -13.57 29.15 -14.03
N ALA A 9 -13.50 30.00 -13.01
CA ALA A 9 -12.22 30.56 -12.61
C ALA A 9 -11.34 29.42 -12.16
N ASP A 10 -10.20 29.24 -12.81
CA ASP A 10 -9.13 28.39 -12.30
C ASP A 10 -8.88 28.76 -10.83
N PRO A 11 -8.78 27.78 -9.93
CA PRO A 11 -8.40 28.09 -8.56
C PRO A 11 -7.04 28.80 -8.62
N THR A 12 -7.06 30.10 -8.29
CA THR A 12 -5.85 30.91 -8.27
C THR A 12 -5.02 30.46 -7.08
N PHE A 13 -4.06 29.55 -7.33
CA PHE A 13 -3.02 29.27 -6.37
C PHE A 13 -2.20 30.52 -6.10
N PRO A 14 -1.63 30.68 -4.90
CA PRO A 14 -0.72 31.75 -4.60
C PRO A 14 0.35 31.87 -5.68
N PRO A 15 0.81 33.07 -6.08
CA PRO A 15 1.74 33.25 -7.20
C PRO A 15 3.12 32.55 -7.01
N ASN A 16 3.41 32.07 -5.80
CA ASN A 16 4.59 31.29 -5.47
C ASN A 16 4.27 29.82 -5.15
N PHE A 17 3.20 29.29 -5.71
CA PHE A 17 2.86 27.87 -5.55
C PHE A 17 3.12 27.10 -6.86
N PRO A 18 3.81 25.96 -6.87
CA PRO A 18 4.37 25.28 -5.68
C PRO A 18 5.53 26.07 -5.05
N PRO A 19 5.73 25.96 -3.73
CA PRO A 19 6.89 26.60 -3.09
C PRO A 19 8.18 26.07 -3.73
N ASP A 20 9.17 26.94 -3.91
CA ASP A 20 10.49 26.51 -4.34
C ASP A 20 11.00 25.48 -3.32
N GLN A 21 11.18 24.25 -3.76
CA GLN A 21 11.59 23.13 -2.91
C GLN A 21 12.97 23.38 -2.24
N ASN A 22 13.81 24.24 -2.85
CA ASN A 22 15.08 24.66 -2.24
C ASN A 22 14.89 25.65 -1.09
N GLN A 23 13.71 26.23 -0.95
CA GLN A 23 13.35 27.16 0.14
C GLN A 23 12.56 26.48 1.26
N LEU A 24 12.16 25.22 1.09
CA LEU A 24 11.56 24.45 2.19
C LEU A 24 12.65 24.19 3.26
N PRO A 25 12.30 24.28 4.55
CA PRO A 25 13.23 23.92 5.61
C PRO A 25 13.71 22.49 5.40
N GLN A 26 15.01 22.27 5.56
CA GLN A 26 15.58 20.92 5.56
C GLN A 26 15.12 20.21 6.84
N LEU A 27 14.02 19.51 6.74
CA LEU A 27 13.48 18.69 7.83
C LEU A 27 14.25 17.35 7.87
N PRO A 28 14.51 16.81 9.07
CA PRO A 28 15.04 15.47 9.18
C PRO A 28 14.05 14.47 8.56
N THR A 29 14.58 13.42 7.95
CA THR A 29 13.75 12.31 7.45
C THR A 29 13.21 11.49 8.61
N GLU A 30 12.13 10.73 8.39
CA GLU A 30 11.60 9.83 9.42
C GLU A 30 12.67 8.84 9.92
N PRO A 31 13.47 8.16 9.08
CA PRO A 31 14.56 7.31 9.56
C PRO A 31 15.54 8.06 10.45
N GLN A 32 15.93 9.31 10.12
CA GLN A 32 16.81 10.12 10.98
C GLN A 32 16.18 10.45 12.34
N ILE A 33 14.86 10.61 12.40
CA ILE A 33 14.14 10.80 13.67
C ILE A 33 14.09 9.47 14.43
N TYR A 34 13.88 8.36 13.75
CA TYR A 34 13.78 7.04 14.33
C TYR A 34 15.11 6.57 14.93
N ASP A 35 16.25 6.96 14.36
CA ASP A 35 17.58 6.71 14.94
C ASP A 35 17.76 7.31 16.34
N LEU A 36 16.91 8.26 16.73
CA LEU A 36 16.91 8.82 18.09
C LEU A 36 16.08 7.99 19.09
N LEU A 37 15.35 6.98 18.61
CA LEU A 37 14.51 6.14 19.45
C LEU A 37 15.34 5.01 20.10
N PRO A 38 14.94 4.50 21.27
CA PRO A 38 15.70 3.47 21.98
C PRO A 38 15.55 2.05 21.38
N ILE A 39 14.85 1.91 20.24
CA ILE A 39 14.63 0.65 19.54
C ILE A 39 15.46 0.72 18.25
N PRO A 40 16.39 -0.23 18.00
CA PRO A 40 17.18 -0.19 16.77
C PRO A 40 16.30 -0.35 15.54
N ALA A 41 16.61 0.39 14.48
CA ALA A 41 15.96 0.24 13.18
C ALA A 41 16.24 -1.15 12.58
N PRO A 42 15.42 -1.66 11.66
CA PRO A 42 15.57 -3.00 11.13
C PRO A 42 16.92 -3.30 10.48
N ASP A 43 17.56 -2.31 9.87
CA ASP A 43 18.92 -2.41 9.31
C ASP A 43 20.03 -2.48 10.37
N GLN A 44 19.73 -2.14 11.63
CA GLN A 44 20.62 -2.16 12.79
C GLN A 44 20.31 -3.34 13.75
N ASP A 45 19.24 -4.09 13.50
CA ASP A 45 18.79 -5.20 14.34
C ASP A 45 19.03 -6.55 13.65
N PRO A 46 20.03 -7.35 14.13
CA PRO A 46 20.33 -8.67 13.55
C PRO A 46 19.17 -9.66 13.53
N TRP A 47 18.09 -9.36 14.23
CA TRP A 47 16.87 -10.18 14.16
C TRP A 47 16.28 -10.23 12.75
N TYR A 48 16.48 -9.17 11.94
CA TYR A 48 15.99 -9.08 10.55
C TYR A 48 16.97 -9.67 9.51
N ASP A 49 18.14 -10.18 9.93
CA ASP A 49 19.13 -10.72 9.00
C ASP A 49 18.66 -12.02 8.34
N ASP A 50 19.02 -12.18 7.07
CA ASP A 50 18.79 -13.42 6.33
C ASP A 50 19.59 -14.57 6.96
N PRO A 51 18.99 -15.74 7.24
CA PRO A 51 19.75 -16.91 7.65
C PRO A 51 20.54 -17.47 6.46
N ALA A 52 21.70 -18.06 6.73
CA ALA A 52 22.58 -18.60 5.70
C ALA A 52 21.93 -19.71 4.84
N ASP A 53 20.95 -20.41 5.40
CA ASP A 53 20.21 -21.51 4.78
C ASP A 53 18.81 -21.12 4.30
N LEU A 54 18.54 -19.82 4.07
CA LEU A 54 17.20 -19.29 3.73
C LEU A 54 16.53 -20.05 2.58
N ALA A 55 17.29 -20.50 1.59
CA ALA A 55 16.76 -21.27 0.46
C ALA A 55 16.12 -22.61 0.85
N SER A 56 16.42 -23.14 2.05
CA SER A 56 15.83 -24.37 2.56
C SER A 56 14.43 -24.18 3.16
N TYR A 57 14.06 -22.94 3.50
CA TYR A 57 12.75 -22.63 4.07
C TYR A 57 11.68 -22.56 2.98
N GLN A 58 10.47 -22.99 3.33
CA GLN A 58 9.32 -22.88 2.45
C GLN A 58 8.65 -21.48 2.59
N PRO A 59 7.91 -20.99 1.56
CA PRO A 59 7.12 -19.77 1.68
C PRO A 59 6.18 -19.76 2.89
N GLY A 60 6.26 -18.73 3.73
CA GLY A 60 5.51 -18.61 4.97
C GLY A 60 6.08 -19.43 6.15
N GLN A 61 7.21 -20.11 5.97
CA GLN A 61 7.88 -20.77 7.09
C GLN A 61 8.58 -19.75 7.98
N ILE A 62 8.34 -19.84 9.29
CA ILE A 62 8.92 -18.97 10.31
C ILE A 62 10.42 -19.28 10.43
N VAL A 63 11.22 -18.23 10.32
CA VAL A 63 12.68 -18.24 10.53
C VAL A 63 13.01 -17.93 11.99
N ARG A 64 12.34 -16.91 12.55
CA ARG A 64 12.49 -16.46 13.95
C ARG A 64 11.16 -15.89 14.43
N SER A 65 10.94 -15.95 15.75
CA SER A 65 9.86 -15.19 16.39
C SER A 65 10.39 -14.46 17.62
N ARG A 66 9.68 -13.41 18.03
CA ARG A 66 9.94 -12.68 19.26
C ARG A 66 8.69 -11.99 19.76
N GLU A 67 8.52 -11.94 21.09
CA GLU A 67 7.55 -11.05 21.72
C GLU A 67 8.08 -9.62 21.71
N VAL A 68 7.21 -8.67 21.37
CA VAL A 68 7.54 -7.24 21.34
C VAL A 68 6.43 -6.42 22.00
N GLN A 69 6.72 -5.16 22.30
CA GLN A 69 5.74 -4.23 22.85
C GLN A 69 5.18 -3.33 21.76
N THR A 70 3.89 -3.48 21.41
CA THR A 70 3.19 -2.48 20.61
C THR A 70 3.05 -1.17 21.40
N ARG A 71 3.29 -0.05 20.70
CA ARG A 71 3.10 1.30 21.23
C ARG A 71 2.18 2.11 20.33
N VAL A 72 1.54 3.11 20.92
CA VAL A 72 0.72 4.10 20.23
C VAL A 72 1.20 5.47 20.67
N LEU A 73 1.67 6.29 19.73
CA LEU A 73 2.31 7.58 20.05
C LEU A 73 3.39 7.45 21.13
N GLY A 74 4.22 6.40 21.03
CA GLY A 74 5.28 6.08 21.99
C GLY A 74 4.84 5.44 23.31
N ILE A 75 3.53 5.35 23.60
CA ILE A 75 2.99 4.80 24.84
C ILE A 75 2.72 3.29 24.66
N PRO A 76 3.21 2.42 25.58
CA PRO A 76 2.90 1.00 25.55
C PRO A 76 1.39 0.71 25.55
N PHE A 77 0.95 -0.13 24.62
CA PHE A 77 -0.43 -0.55 24.50
C PHE A 77 -0.59 -1.96 25.09
N PRO A 78 -1.58 -2.23 25.96
CA PRO A 78 -1.66 -3.48 26.73
C PRO A 78 -2.28 -4.62 25.90
N VAL A 79 -1.53 -5.14 24.95
CA VAL A 79 -1.90 -6.26 24.08
C VAL A 79 -0.75 -7.26 23.99
N TYR A 80 -1.05 -8.51 23.71
CA TYR A 80 -0.01 -9.46 23.32
C TYR A 80 0.43 -9.17 21.89
N THR A 81 1.73 -9.11 21.68
CA THR A 81 2.28 -8.82 20.35
C THR A 81 3.47 -9.72 20.06
N GLU A 82 3.42 -10.43 18.96
CA GLU A 82 4.49 -11.27 18.48
C GLU A 82 4.92 -10.87 17.07
N GLN A 83 6.22 -10.81 16.84
CA GLN A 83 6.79 -10.66 15.51
C GLN A 83 7.28 -11.99 14.99
N LEU A 84 6.92 -12.27 13.75
CA LEU A 84 7.36 -13.45 13.01
C LEU A 84 8.22 -12.99 11.83
N LEU A 85 9.49 -13.39 11.81
CA LEU A 85 10.32 -13.28 10.62
C LEU A 85 10.13 -14.57 9.82
N PHE A 86 9.71 -14.44 8.58
CA PHE A 86 9.36 -15.58 7.74
C PHE A 86 9.97 -15.46 6.34
N ARG A 87 10.11 -16.61 5.67
CA ARG A 87 10.57 -16.67 4.29
C ARG A 87 9.46 -16.32 3.33
N SER A 88 9.75 -15.43 2.36
CA SER A 88 8.90 -15.13 1.21
C SER A 88 9.74 -15.03 -0.07
N ASN A 89 9.20 -14.44 -1.13
CA ASN A 89 9.87 -14.23 -2.41
C ASN A 89 9.95 -12.75 -2.77
N ASP A 90 11.08 -12.34 -3.34
CA ASP A 90 11.23 -11.04 -3.96
C ASP A 90 10.52 -10.96 -5.33
N VAL A 91 10.75 -9.86 -6.06
CA VAL A 91 10.18 -9.60 -7.40
C VAL A 91 10.69 -10.58 -8.48
N HIS A 92 11.80 -11.26 -8.23
CA HIS A 92 12.45 -12.23 -9.11
C HIS A 92 12.26 -13.67 -8.63
N ASP A 93 11.37 -13.91 -7.67
CA ASP A 93 11.15 -15.21 -7.03
C ASP A 93 12.33 -15.76 -6.22
N ASN A 94 13.32 -14.92 -5.89
CA ASN A 94 14.39 -15.32 -4.97
C ASN A 94 13.88 -15.36 -3.52
N PRO A 95 14.40 -16.28 -2.69
CA PRO A 95 14.08 -16.32 -1.27
C PRO A 95 14.53 -15.04 -0.56
N VAL A 96 13.62 -14.43 0.20
CA VAL A 96 13.90 -13.28 1.08
C VAL A 96 13.24 -13.50 2.44
N VAL A 97 13.72 -12.83 3.48
CA VAL A 97 12.96 -12.71 4.73
C VAL A 97 12.20 -11.40 4.74
N THR A 98 11.01 -11.46 5.32
CA THR A 98 10.24 -10.29 5.71
C THR A 98 9.55 -10.56 7.05
N ALA A 99 9.04 -9.54 7.70
CA ALA A 99 8.41 -9.68 9.01
C ALA A 99 6.91 -9.48 8.97
N THR A 100 6.23 -9.99 9.96
CA THR A 100 4.86 -9.57 10.30
C THR A 100 4.72 -9.39 11.80
N THR A 101 3.90 -8.45 12.20
CA THR A 101 3.54 -8.22 13.60
C THR A 101 2.11 -8.68 13.84
N VAL A 102 1.94 -9.63 14.74
CA VAL A 102 0.65 -10.17 15.12
C VAL A 102 0.25 -9.61 16.47
N VAL A 103 -0.87 -8.91 16.51
CA VAL A 103 -1.39 -8.28 17.73
C VAL A 103 -2.67 -8.99 18.15
N VAL A 104 -2.68 -9.54 19.36
CA VAL A 104 -3.82 -10.29 19.91
C VAL A 104 -4.40 -9.54 21.09
N PRO A 105 -5.68 -9.11 21.02
CA PRO A 105 -6.30 -8.39 22.14
C PRO A 105 -6.55 -9.31 23.32
N GLY A 106 -6.40 -8.78 24.53
CA GLY A 106 -6.73 -9.49 25.78
C GLY A 106 -8.22 -9.76 25.99
N ILE A 107 -9.10 -9.21 25.15
CA ILE A 107 -10.55 -9.43 25.21
C ILE A 107 -10.84 -10.89 24.82
N PRO A 108 -11.54 -11.67 25.69
CA PRO A 108 -11.91 -13.04 25.35
C PRO A 108 -12.77 -13.11 24.09
N TRP A 109 -12.38 -13.97 23.13
CA TRP A 109 -13.21 -14.23 21.97
C TRP A 109 -14.28 -15.29 22.30
N GLN A 110 -15.53 -14.96 22.01
CA GLN A 110 -16.64 -15.90 22.15
C GLN A 110 -16.76 -16.74 20.88
N GLY A 111 -16.37 -17.99 20.98
CA GLY A 111 -16.28 -18.90 19.83
C GLY A 111 -14.81 -19.21 19.48
N SER A 112 -14.61 -20.20 18.64
CA SER A 112 -13.29 -20.63 18.19
C SER A 112 -13.38 -21.07 16.73
N PRO A 113 -12.38 -20.74 15.93
CA PRO A 113 -11.19 -19.91 16.21
C PRO A 113 -11.47 -18.40 16.18
N ARG A 114 -10.58 -17.60 16.82
CA ARG A 114 -10.62 -16.14 16.71
C ARG A 114 -10.27 -15.72 15.28
N PRO A 115 -11.08 -14.88 14.61
CA PRO A 115 -10.76 -14.41 13.27
C PRO A 115 -9.54 -13.48 13.25
N VAL A 116 -8.86 -13.45 12.10
CA VAL A 116 -7.70 -12.57 11.86
C VAL A 116 -8.07 -11.53 10.81
N LEU A 117 -7.85 -10.27 11.10
CA LEU A 117 -7.76 -9.24 10.09
C LEU A 117 -6.28 -9.07 9.69
N SER A 118 -5.96 -9.31 8.44
CA SER A 118 -4.67 -8.90 7.89
C SER A 118 -4.80 -7.47 7.40
N PHE A 119 -4.11 -6.58 8.07
CA PHE A 119 -4.15 -5.14 7.84
C PHE A 119 -2.89 -4.73 7.09
N GLN A 120 -3.04 -4.37 5.83
CA GLN A 120 -1.98 -3.84 5.00
C GLN A 120 -1.98 -2.31 5.14
N GLU A 121 -1.06 -1.79 5.97
CA GLU A 121 -0.80 -0.35 6.02
C GLU A 121 -0.33 0.14 4.65
N ALA A 122 -0.75 1.33 4.22
CA ALA A 122 -0.14 1.98 3.06
C ALA A 122 1.28 2.43 3.41
N ILE A 123 2.25 1.50 3.37
CA ILE A 123 3.65 1.76 3.76
C ILE A 123 4.22 2.86 2.86
N ASP A 124 4.09 2.69 1.53
CA ASP A 124 4.47 3.66 0.50
C ASP A 124 5.87 4.24 0.74
N SER A 125 6.83 3.36 0.97
CA SER A 125 8.18 3.74 1.40
C SER A 125 9.20 2.72 0.88
N THR A 126 10.46 3.14 0.84
CA THR A 126 11.56 2.29 0.37
C THR A 126 12.66 2.12 1.43
N ASP A 127 12.35 2.41 2.69
CA ASP A 127 13.24 2.23 3.83
C ASP A 127 12.58 1.29 4.86
N SER A 128 13.33 0.31 5.34
CA SER A 128 12.81 -0.71 6.26
C SER A 128 12.38 -0.14 7.62
N ALA A 129 12.92 1.02 8.04
CA ALA A 129 12.47 1.73 9.24
C ALA A 129 11.03 2.25 9.13
N CYS A 130 10.45 2.26 7.92
CA CYS A 130 9.07 2.67 7.69
C CYS A 130 8.07 1.51 7.84
N ASN A 131 8.56 0.29 7.94
CA ASN A 131 7.74 -0.92 7.98
C ASN A 131 6.96 -1.07 9.31
N PRO A 132 5.75 -1.66 9.26
CA PRO A 132 4.91 -1.89 10.43
C PRO A 132 5.59 -2.64 11.57
N SER A 133 6.50 -3.58 11.29
CA SER A 133 7.22 -4.30 12.33
C SER A 133 8.07 -3.39 13.21
N TYR A 134 8.55 -2.27 12.68
CA TYR A 134 9.27 -1.25 13.44
C TYR A 134 8.32 -0.17 13.99
N THR A 135 7.45 0.37 13.14
CA THR A 135 6.61 1.52 13.51
C THR A 135 5.56 1.19 14.58
N LEU A 136 5.11 -0.07 14.69
CA LEU A 136 4.29 -0.55 15.80
C LEU A 136 5.06 -0.62 17.12
N GLN A 137 6.34 -0.99 17.10
CA GLN A 137 7.16 -1.02 18.31
C GLN A 137 7.50 0.40 18.80
N THR A 138 7.77 1.33 17.90
CA THR A 138 8.09 2.72 18.24
C THR A 138 6.85 3.55 18.54
N GLY A 139 5.68 3.14 18.04
CA GLY A 139 4.42 3.89 18.16
C GLY A 139 4.30 5.00 17.13
N THR A 140 5.02 4.90 16.02
CA THR A 140 5.01 5.86 14.90
C THR A 140 4.17 5.41 13.71
N MET A 141 3.54 4.24 13.78
CA MET A 141 2.64 3.73 12.75
C MET A 141 1.51 4.73 12.47
N LYS A 142 1.42 5.23 11.23
CA LYS A 142 0.47 6.27 10.83
C LYS A 142 -1.00 5.81 10.90
N GLU A 143 -1.27 4.54 10.67
CA GLU A 143 -2.62 3.96 10.66
C GLU A 143 -2.97 3.23 11.97
N SER A 144 -2.22 3.44 13.05
CA SER A 144 -2.41 2.78 14.35
C SER A 144 -3.83 2.89 14.92
N ALA A 145 -4.53 3.98 14.66
CA ALA A 145 -5.92 4.18 15.08
C ALA A 145 -6.87 3.11 14.51
N LEU A 146 -6.63 2.67 13.26
CA LEU A 146 -7.42 1.61 12.62
C LEU A 146 -7.12 0.25 13.27
N VAL A 147 -5.84 -0.03 13.55
CA VAL A 147 -5.43 -1.25 14.27
C VAL A 147 -6.11 -1.32 15.63
N ILE A 148 -6.10 -0.23 16.40
CA ILE A 148 -6.77 -0.15 17.72
C ILE A 148 -8.27 -0.41 17.58
N TYR A 149 -8.92 0.19 16.58
CA TYR A 149 -10.34 -0.02 16.33
C TYR A 149 -10.66 -1.51 16.13
N TRP A 150 -9.88 -2.22 15.32
CA TRP A 150 -10.09 -3.63 15.03
C TRP A 150 -9.80 -4.52 16.26
N LEU A 151 -8.77 -4.20 17.03
CA LEU A 151 -8.48 -4.87 18.31
C LEU A 151 -9.65 -4.72 19.30
N ALA A 152 -10.26 -3.54 19.35
CA ALA A 152 -11.45 -3.29 20.19
C ALA A 152 -12.68 -4.12 19.76
N GLN A 153 -12.74 -4.57 18.50
CA GLN A 153 -13.75 -5.52 18.02
C GLN A 153 -13.46 -6.97 18.43
N GLY A 154 -12.29 -7.24 19.03
CA GLY A 154 -11.85 -8.55 19.49
C GLY A 154 -11.14 -9.40 18.44
N PHE A 155 -10.85 -8.89 17.25
CA PHE A 155 -10.10 -9.60 16.21
C PHE A 155 -8.61 -9.63 16.53
N ALA A 156 -7.90 -10.69 16.13
CA ALA A 156 -6.46 -10.66 16.04
C ALA A 156 -6.07 -9.91 14.76
N ILE A 157 -4.97 -9.15 14.81
CA ILE A 157 -4.53 -8.33 13.68
C ILE A 157 -3.16 -8.82 13.25
N ASN A 158 -3.02 -9.13 11.96
CA ASN A 158 -1.75 -9.40 11.29
C ASN A 158 -1.37 -8.15 10.51
N VAL A 159 -0.18 -7.60 10.74
CA VAL A 159 0.32 -6.41 10.05
C VAL A 159 1.67 -6.75 9.42
N PRO A 160 1.69 -7.18 8.14
CA PRO A 160 2.92 -7.60 7.47
C PRO A 160 3.72 -6.42 6.92
N ASP A 161 5.03 -6.57 6.88
CA ASP A 161 5.96 -5.75 6.11
C ASP A 161 5.94 -6.22 4.65
N PHE A 162 4.80 -6.01 3.98
CA PHE A 162 4.55 -6.60 2.66
C PHE A 162 5.31 -5.91 1.52
N ASP A 163 5.81 -4.69 1.72
CA ASP A 163 6.75 -4.03 0.83
C ASP A 163 8.18 -4.62 0.95
N GLY A 164 8.39 -5.57 1.90
CA GLY A 164 9.69 -6.15 2.14
C GLY A 164 10.69 -5.12 2.65
N LYS A 165 11.94 -5.26 2.22
CA LYS A 165 12.99 -4.32 2.65
C LYS A 165 13.00 -3.04 1.82
N PHE A 166 12.59 -3.08 0.55
CA PHE A 166 12.86 -2.00 -0.40
C PHE A 166 11.84 -1.86 -1.52
N ASN A 167 10.83 -2.70 -1.61
CA ASN A 167 9.92 -2.61 -2.73
C ASN A 167 8.62 -1.90 -2.35
N THR A 168 8.05 -1.19 -3.30
CA THR A 168 6.70 -0.67 -3.25
C THR A 168 6.14 -0.63 -4.66
N PHE A 169 4.84 -0.85 -4.82
CA PHE A 169 4.17 -1.02 -6.12
C PHE A 169 4.66 -2.21 -6.95
N ASN A 170 5.45 -3.10 -6.37
CA ASN A 170 5.80 -4.40 -6.94
C ASN A 170 4.79 -5.44 -6.47
N THR A 171 3.55 -5.26 -6.89
CA THR A 171 2.37 -5.93 -6.33
C THR A 171 2.47 -7.45 -6.33
N TYR A 172 3.24 -8.04 -7.23
CA TYR A 172 3.46 -9.49 -7.26
C TYR A 172 4.21 -9.99 -6.03
N ALA A 173 5.31 -9.33 -5.65
CA ALA A 173 6.04 -9.65 -4.44
C ALA A 173 5.19 -9.31 -3.21
N GLU A 174 4.56 -8.14 -3.20
CA GLU A 174 3.67 -7.69 -2.13
C GLU A 174 2.57 -8.72 -1.82
N GLY A 175 1.86 -9.17 -2.86
CA GLY A 175 0.79 -10.17 -2.71
C GLY A 175 1.28 -11.51 -2.15
N LYS A 176 2.50 -11.96 -2.55
CA LYS A 176 3.13 -13.17 -2.00
C LYS A 176 3.52 -12.96 -0.55
N MET A 177 4.14 -11.82 -0.20
CA MET A 177 4.54 -11.49 1.17
C MET A 177 3.33 -11.41 2.11
N VAL A 178 2.21 -10.82 1.66
CA VAL A 178 0.94 -10.86 2.40
C VAL A 178 0.50 -12.31 2.64
N LEU A 179 0.42 -13.14 1.61
CA LEU A 179 -0.04 -14.53 1.73
C LEU A 179 0.88 -15.40 2.59
N ASP A 180 2.19 -15.21 2.47
CA ASP A 180 3.19 -15.94 3.27
C ASP A 180 3.17 -15.50 4.74
N SER A 181 2.87 -14.21 5.02
CA SER A 181 2.63 -13.75 6.40
C SER A 181 1.45 -14.50 7.05
N LEU A 182 0.39 -14.76 6.27
CA LEU A 182 -0.76 -15.51 6.75
C LEU A 182 -0.44 -16.99 7.00
N ARG A 183 0.44 -17.58 6.20
CA ARG A 183 0.98 -18.91 6.47
C ARG A 183 1.81 -18.93 7.75
N ALA A 184 2.66 -17.91 7.96
CA ALA A 184 3.42 -17.78 9.20
C ALA A 184 2.50 -17.69 10.43
N VAL A 185 1.48 -16.85 10.38
CA VAL A 185 0.47 -16.72 11.46
C VAL A 185 -0.24 -18.05 11.75
N LYS A 186 -0.63 -18.80 10.71
CA LYS A 186 -1.27 -20.11 10.88
C LYS A 186 -0.33 -21.18 11.44
N ASN A 187 0.94 -21.07 11.12
CA ASN A 187 1.96 -22.06 11.50
C ASN A 187 2.55 -21.79 12.89
N ASP A 188 2.20 -20.69 13.53
CA ASP A 188 2.60 -20.43 14.90
C ASP A 188 1.56 -20.94 15.91
N PRO A 189 1.87 -22.03 16.65
CA PRO A 189 0.93 -22.59 17.61
C PRO A 189 0.72 -21.69 18.83
N ALA A 190 1.68 -20.81 19.15
CA ALA A 190 1.59 -19.92 20.31
C ALA A 190 0.46 -18.88 20.14
N LEU A 191 0.18 -18.48 18.92
CA LEU A 191 -0.89 -17.54 18.60
C LEU A 191 -2.29 -18.16 18.72
N GLY A 192 -2.44 -19.47 18.57
CA GLY A 192 -3.74 -20.15 18.59
C GLY A 192 -4.65 -19.77 17.42
N LEU A 193 -4.07 -19.38 16.27
CA LEU A 193 -4.79 -18.85 15.11
C LEU A 193 -4.78 -19.77 13.89
N THR A 194 -4.33 -21.02 14.03
CA THR A 194 -4.13 -22.00 12.93
C THR A 194 -5.36 -22.17 12.03
N ASP A 195 -6.54 -22.28 12.60
CA ASP A 195 -7.80 -22.51 11.87
C ASP A 195 -8.61 -21.23 11.63
N SER A 196 -8.02 -20.07 11.87
CA SER A 196 -8.70 -18.79 11.75
C SER A 196 -9.15 -18.51 10.32
N GLY A 197 -10.35 -17.96 10.18
CA GLY A 197 -10.76 -17.30 8.96
C GLY A 197 -10.10 -15.91 8.91
N ILE A 198 -9.65 -15.51 7.73
CA ILE A 198 -8.85 -14.30 7.53
C ILE A 198 -9.57 -13.36 6.57
N ALA A 199 -9.63 -12.07 6.88
CA ALA A 199 -9.99 -11.03 5.92
C ALA A 199 -8.80 -10.10 5.68
N LEU A 200 -8.64 -9.62 4.45
CA LEU A 200 -7.66 -8.59 4.10
C LEU A 200 -8.30 -7.20 4.17
N TYR A 201 -7.54 -6.23 4.60
CA TYR A 201 -7.95 -4.83 4.63
C TYR A 201 -6.76 -3.93 4.27
N GLY A 202 -6.96 -3.03 3.30
CA GLY A 202 -5.93 -2.05 2.94
C GLY A 202 -6.52 -0.83 2.22
N TYR A 203 -5.81 0.29 2.32
CA TYR A 203 -6.10 1.51 1.59
C TYR A 203 -4.89 1.91 0.75
N SER A 204 -5.09 2.53 -0.42
CA SER A 204 -4.00 3.02 -1.29
C SER A 204 -3.00 1.91 -1.63
N GLY A 205 -1.71 2.09 -1.35
CA GLY A 205 -0.68 1.04 -1.50
C GLY A 205 -1.00 -0.24 -0.72
N GLY A 206 -1.54 -0.12 0.51
CA GLY A 206 -2.01 -1.28 1.27
C GLY A 206 -3.17 -2.03 0.60
N GLY A 207 -4.00 -1.30 -0.14
CA GLY A 207 -5.03 -1.89 -1.00
C GLY A 207 -4.43 -2.69 -2.16
N SER A 208 -3.31 -2.24 -2.72
CA SER A 208 -2.61 -2.94 -3.82
C SER A 208 -2.11 -4.31 -3.36
N GLY A 209 -1.37 -4.37 -2.25
CA GLY A 209 -0.91 -5.63 -1.67
C GLY A 209 -2.06 -6.56 -1.29
N SER A 210 -3.14 -6.01 -0.69
CA SER A 210 -4.35 -6.77 -0.35
C SER A 210 -5.06 -7.37 -1.56
N LEU A 211 -5.26 -6.57 -2.61
CA LEU A 211 -5.96 -7.05 -3.80
C LEU A 211 -5.11 -8.04 -4.59
N ARG A 212 -3.80 -7.82 -4.71
CA ARG A 212 -2.90 -8.79 -5.34
C ARG A 212 -2.84 -10.10 -4.56
N ALA A 213 -2.83 -10.05 -3.23
CA ALA A 213 -2.93 -11.27 -2.41
C ALA A 213 -4.23 -12.03 -2.70
N ALA A 214 -5.37 -11.34 -2.80
CA ALA A 214 -6.63 -11.96 -3.17
C ALA A 214 -6.61 -12.56 -4.59
N GLU A 215 -5.97 -11.91 -5.56
CA GLU A 215 -5.78 -12.43 -6.91
C GLU A 215 -4.93 -13.70 -6.95
N LEU A 216 -3.86 -13.75 -6.15
CA LEU A 216 -2.92 -14.86 -6.13
C LEU A 216 -3.36 -16.02 -5.22
N ARG A 217 -4.29 -15.77 -4.30
CA ARG A 217 -4.65 -16.71 -3.24
C ARG A 217 -4.96 -18.11 -3.78
N ALA A 218 -5.78 -18.25 -4.81
CA ALA A 218 -6.20 -19.56 -5.31
C ALA A 218 -5.06 -20.39 -5.91
N SER A 219 -4.09 -19.72 -6.56
CA SER A 219 -2.96 -20.37 -7.22
C SER A 219 -1.71 -20.50 -6.35
N TYR A 220 -1.42 -19.50 -5.53
CA TYR A 220 -0.20 -19.44 -4.74
C TYR A 220 -0.38 -19.96 -3.30
N ALA A 221 -1.50 -19.64 -2.65
CA ALA A 221 -1.76 -20.01 -1.26
C ALA A 221 -3.17 -20.58 -1.05
N PRO A 222 -3.51 -21.71 -1.70
CA PRO A 222 -4.84 -22.34 -1.56
C PRO A 222 -5.10 -22.84 -0.13
N ASP A 223 -4.08 -23.01 0.66
CA ASP A 223 -4.09 -23.37 2.09
C ASP A 223 -4.54 -22.24 3.01
N VAL A 224 -4.53 -20.98 2.54
CA VAL A 224 -5.01 -19.82 3.30
C VAL A 224 -6.54 -19.69 3.17
N ARG A 225 -7.24 -19.73 4.30
CA ARG A 225 -8.70 -19.55 4.36
C ARG A 225 -9.05 -18.06 4.34
N LEU A 226 -9.11 -17.47 3.14
CA LEU A 226 -9.51 -16.09 2.96
C LEU A 226 -11.04 -15.97 2.90
N LEU A 227 -11.62 -15.11 3.74
CA LEU A 227 -13.07 -14.86 3.86
C LEU A 227 -13.53 -13.73 2.95
N GLY A 228 -12.67 -12.75 2.70
CA GLY A 228 -12.96 -11.60 1.86
C GLY A 228 -11.85 -10.56 1.92
N THR A 229 -11.93 -9.58 1.02
CA THR A 229 -10.96 -8.51 0.88
C THR A 229 -11.67 -7.17 0.83
N THR A 230 -11.22 -6.23 1.66
CA THR A 230 -11.72 -4.85 1.72
C THR A 230 -10.62 -3.91 1.30
N ILE A 231 -10.85 -3.13 0.27
CA ILE A 231 -9.85 -2.17 -0.23
C ILE A 231 -10.50 -0.83 -0.57
N GLY A 232 -9.70 0.22 -0.50
CA GLY A 232 -10.12 1.57 -0.91
C GLY A 232 -8.97 2.38 -1.50
N GLY A 233 -9.28 3.36 -2.37
CA GLY A 233 -8.28 4.26 -2.94
C GLY A 233 -7.12 3.56 -3.65
N THR A 234 -7.34 2.36 -4.21
CA THR A 234 -6.30 1.47 -4.70
C THR A 234 -6.07 1.66 -6.19
N PRO A 235 -4.83 1.88 -6.68
CA PRO A 235 -4.56 1.95 -8.10
C PRO A 235 -4.81 0.58 -8.77
N GLY A 236 -5.51 0.59 -9.90
CA GLY A 236 -5.77 -0.63 -10.67
C GLY A 236 -4.75 -0.83 -11.79
N ASP A 237 -4.43 0.23 -12.50
CA ASP A 237 -3.54 0.24 -13.67
C ASP A 237 -2.34 1.16 -13.40
N LEU A 238 -1.16 0.57 -13.15
CA LEU A 238 0.06 1.33 -12.85
C LEU A 238 0.63 2.05 -14.07
N VAL A 239 0.32 1.61 -15.30
CA VAL A 239 0.71 2.35 -16.51
C VAL A 239 -0.12 3.63 -16.63
N ALA A 240 -1.42 3.54 -16.39
CA ALA A 240 -2.31 4.70 -16.38
C ALA A 240 -1.96 5.66 -15.23
N GLU A 241 -1.66 5.13 -14.04
CA GLU A 241 -1.19 5.93 -12.89
C GLU A 241 0.10 6.66 -13.22
N ALA A 242 1.09 5.98 -13.78
CA ALA A 242 2.34 6.59 -14.19
C ALA A 242 2.11 7.68 -15.24
N GLY A 243 1.25 7.44 -16.23
CA GLY A 243 0.88 8.44 -17.23
C GLY A 243 0.20 9.67 -16.64
N TYR A 244 -0.55 9.51 -15.55
CA TYR A 244 -1.18 10.61 -14.81
C TYR A 244 -0.16 11.35 -13.94
N ALA A 245 0.57 10.64 -13.10
CA ALA A 245 1.44 11.22 -12.07
C ALA A 245 2.77 11.82 -12.62
N THR A 246 3.11 11.55 -13.89
CA THR A 246 4.27 12.19 -14.55
C THR A 246 4.00 13.59 -15.07
N ARG A 247 2.74 14.04 -15.12
CA ARG A 247 2.35 15.30 -15.75
C ARG A 247 2.74 16.52 -14.93
N ALA A 248 3.10 17.58 -15.65
CA ALA A 248 3.40 18.90 -15.11
C ALA A 248 2.13 19.79 -15.07
N GLU A 249 1.05 19.29 -14.51
CA GLU A 249 -0.21 20.02 -14.47
C GLU A 249 -0.37 20.81 -13.17
N PRO A 250 -0.95 22.03 -13.24
CA PRO A 250 -1.25 22.81 -12.04
C PRO A 250 -2.41 22.21 -11.24
N GLY A 251 -2.57 22.66 -10.02
CA GLY A 251 -3.67 22.25 -9.16
C GLY A 251 -3.41 20.96 -8.41
N LEU A 252 -4.47 20.28 -7.97
CA LEU A 252 -4.34 19.09 -7.14
C LEU A 252 -3.62 17.93 -7.83
N THR A 253 -3.64 17.86 -9.16
CA THR A 253 -2.92 16.83 -9.93
C THR A 253 -1.41 16.78 -9.60
N GLY A 254 -0.78 17.94 -9.32
CA GLY A 254 0.63 17.97 -8.93
C GLY A 254 0.96 17.27 -7.61
N THR A 255 -0.04 17.00 -6.78
CA THR A 255 0.16 16.24 -5.54
C THR A 255 0.51 14.78 -5.82
N SER A 256 0.03 14.18 -6.92
CA SER A 256 0.33 12.80 -7.31
C SER A 256 1.79 12.58 -7.77
N ASN A 257 2.54 13.64 -8.10
CA ASN A 257 3.88 13.49 -8.64
C ASN A 257 4.83 12.69 -7.74
N PHE A 258 4.64 12.72 -6.41
CA PHE A 258 5.50 11.97 -5.49
C PHE A 258 5.41 10.45 -5.69
N THR A 259 4.29 9.92 -6.15
CA THR A 259 4.11 8.47 -6.39
C THR A 259 5.07 7.96 -7.45
N MET A 260 5.43 8.80 -8.43
CA MET A 260 6.42 8.46 -9.46
C MET A 260 7.83 8.38 -8.89
N TRP A 261 8.21 9.33 -8.03
CA TRP A 261 9.52 9.28 -7.38
C TRP A 261 9.67 8.04 -6.51
N LEU A 262 8.61 7.69 -5.78
CA LEU A 262 8.54 6.48 -4.97
C LEU A 262 8.65 5.21 -5.83
N GLY A 263 7.84 5.10 -6.89
CA GLY A 263 7.85 3.95 -7.79
C GLY A 263 9.18 3.77 -8.52
N PHE A 264 9.78 4.87 -9.00
CA PHE A 264 11.09 4.80 -9.65
C PHE A 264 12.25 4.51 -8.68
N ALA A 265 12.15 4.95 -7.42
CA ALA A 265 13.12 4.59 -6.39
C ALA A 265 13.09 3.08 -6.10
N SER A 266 11.89 2.48 -6.09
CA SER A 266 11.70 1.03 -5.97
C SER A 266 12.22 0.30 -7.22
N LEU A 267 11.85 0.75 -8.42
CA LEU A 267 12.32 0.15 -9.69
C LEU A 267 13.86 0.13 -9.79
N ALA A 268 14.52 1.20 -9.40
CA ALA A 268 15.99 1.28 -9.45
C ALA A 268 16.69 0.25 -8.56
N ARG A 269 16.02 -0.22 -7.50
CA ARG A 269 16.54 -1.26 -6.60
C ARG A 269 16.17 -2.67 -7.05
N GLU A 270 14.88 -2.85 -7.39
CA GLU A 270 14.33 -4.18 -7.65
C GLU A 270 14.56 -4.66 -9.08
N TYR A 271 14.73 -3.73 -10.01
CA TYR A 271 14.92 -4.01 -11.44
C TYR A 271 16.11 -3.24 -12.03
N PRO A 272 17.33 -3.39 -11.48
CA PRO A 272 18.50 -2.63 -11.94
C PRO A 272 18.86 -2.94 -13.41
N ASP A 273 18.50 -4.12 -13.90
CA ASP A 273 18.71 -4.51 -15.32
C ASP A 273 17.69 -3.87 -16.28
N VAL A 274 16.59 -3.31 -15.75
CA VAL A 274 15.51 -2.67 -16.51
C VAL A 274 15.57 -1.17 -16.41
N PHE A 275 15.93 -0.65 -15.26
CA PHE A 275 15.94 0.77 -14.96
C PHE A 275 17.20 1.22 -14.21
N ASP A 276 18.11 1.84 -14.97
CA ASP A 276 19.13 2.71 -14.40
C ASP A 276 18.62 4.18 -14.46
N PRO A 277 18.48 4.88 -13.32
CA PRO A 277 18.09 6.29 -13.32
C PRO A 277 18.95 7.17 -14.26
N ALA A 278 20.22 6.81 -14.49
CA ALA A 278 21.11 7.54 -15.38
C ALA A 278 20.71 7.47 -16.86
N ASP A 279 19.93 6.47 -17.27
CA ASP A 279 19.50 6.33 -18.68
C ASP A 279 18.29 7.22 -19.01
N LEU A 280 17.52 7.61 -17.99
CA LEU A 280 16.28 8.38 -18.17
C LEU A 280 16.34 9.77 -17.58
N LEU A 281 17.02 9.94 -16.42
CA LEU A 281 16.94 11.15 -15.60
C LEU A 281 18.22 11.98 -15.66
N THR A 282 18.05 13.30 -15.55
CA THR A 282 19.15 14.24 -15.30
C THR A 282 19.84 13.94 -13.97
N ALA A 283 21.04 14.50 -13.75
CA ALA A 283 21.77 14.33 -12.49
C ALA A 283 20.95 14.78 -11.26
N GLU A 284 20.12 15.80 -11.40
CA GLU A 284 19.21 16.25 -10.34
C GLU A 284 18.11 15.20 -10.06
N GLY A 285 17.48 14.66 -11.10
CA GLY A 285 16.49 13.59 -10.95
C GLY A 285 17.08 12.34 -10.31
N GLN A 286 18.31 11.95 -10.69
CA GLN A 286 19.01 10.84 -10.05
C GLN A 286 19.27 11.11 -8.55
N GLN A 287 19.58 12.37 -8.17
CA GLN A 287 19.76 12.71 -6.77
C GLN A 287 18.44 12.58 -6.00
N ILE A 288 17.31 13.02 -6.56
CA ILE A 288 15.99 12.87 -5.94
C ILE A 288 15.66 11.38 -5.72
N ILE A 289 15.98 10.49 -6.68
CA ILE A 289 15.81 9.05 -6.50
C ILE A 289 16.60 8.54 -5.28
N ARG A 290 17.87 8.91 -5.16
CA ARG A 290 18.71 8.52 -4.01
C ARG A 290 18.15 9.04 -2.69
N ASP A 291 17.67 10.27 -2.67
CA ASP A 291 17.10 10.89 -1.46
C ASP A 291 15.80 10.19 -1.04
N VAL A 292 14.95 9.83 -1.99
CA VAL A 292 13.70 9.10 -1.74
C VAL A 292 13.96 7.72 -1.14
N GLN A 293 15.04 7.06 -1.56
CA GLN A 293 15.39 5.71 -1.09
C GLN A 293 15.71 5.61 0.42
N SER A 294 15.86 6.70 1.13
CA SER A 294 16.12 6.76 2.58
C SER A 294 15.04 7.55 3.34
N ARG A 295 13.80 7.52 2.86
CA ARG A 295 12.68 8.28 3.42
C ARG A 295 11.44 7.41 3.61
N CYS A 296 10.59 7.82 4.54
CA CYS A 296 9.23 7.30 4.64
C CYS A 296 8.24 8.21 3.92
N TYR A 297 6.99 7.77 3.87
CA TYR A 297 5.90 8.39 3.11
C TYR A 297 5.82 9.91 3.22
N ALA A 298 5.86 10.48 4.45
CA ALA A 298 5.63 11.92 4.62
C ALA A 298 6.74 12.76 3.99
N THR A 299 8.02 12.39 4.20
CA THR A 299 9.14 13.11 3.60
C THR A 299 9.33 12.78 2.12
N ILE A 300 8.90 11.60 1.64
CA ILE A 300 8.80 11.31 0.21
C ILE A 300 7.76 12.22 -0.44
N ALA A 301 6.56 12.32 0.14
CA ALA A 301 5.51 13.21 -0.35
C ALA A 301 6.01 14.66 -0.41
N LEU A 302 6.59 15.18 0.68
CA LEU A 302 7.18 16.53 0.70
C LEU A 302 8.27 16.73 -0.35
N THR A 303 9.03 15.68 -0.68
CA THR A 303 10.07 15.75 -1.71
C THR A 303 9.50 15.79 -3.11
N GLY A 304 8.41 15.07 -3.37
CA GLY A 304 7.93 14.75 -4.72
C GLY A 304 6.68 15.52 -5.17
N ILE A 305 5.84 16.04 -4.27
CA ILE A 305 4.65 16.81 -4.68
C ILE A 305 5.05 18.02 -5.51
N TYR A 306 4.31 18.30 -6.58
CA TYR A 306 4.59 19.37 -7.56
C TYR A 306 5.98 19.29 -8.21
N ARG A 307 6.59 18.11 -8.20
CA ARG A 307 7.82 17.80 -8.93
C ARG A 307 7.54 16.72 -9.96
N PRO A 308 6.95 17.06 -11.11
CA PRO A 308 6.69 16.09 -12.15
C PRO A 308 8.01 15.49 -12.64
N ILE A 309 8.14 14.17 -12.60
CA ILE A 309 9.38 13.49 -12.99
C ILE A 309 9.74 13.78 -14.46
N SER A 310 8.74 14.07 -15.29
CA SER A 310 8.93 14.47 -16.69
C SER A 310 9.81 15.70 -16.87
N ALA A 311 9.86 16.62 -15.88
CA ALA A 311 10.74 17.79 -15.91
C ALA A 311 12.24 17.43 -15.71
N TYR A 312 12.50 16.21 -15.27
CA TYR A 312 13.85 15.70 -14.98
C TYR A 312 14.31 14.66 -15.99
N TYR A 313 13.56 14.43 -17.07
CA TYR A 313 14.01 13.54 -18.15
C TYR A 313 15.19 14.16 -18.90
N GLN A 314 16.12 13.31 -19.32
CA GLN A 314 17.17 13.71 -20.26
C GLN A 314 16.55 14.11 -21.61
N PRO A 315 17.22 14.96 -22.39
CA PRO A 315 16.75 15.35 -23.72
C PRO A 315 16.41 14.15 -24.59
N GLY A 316 15.17 14.12 -25.12
CA GLY A 316 14.68 13.05 -25.98
C GLY A 316 14.30 11.75 -25.26
N LYS A 317 14.31 11.72 -23.95
CA LYS A 317 13.84 10.60 -23.13
C LYS A 317 12.46 10.87 -22.57
N SER A 318 11.69 9.80 -22.37
CA SER A 318 10.39 9.84 -21.70
C SER A 318 10.04 8.44 -21.21
N LEU A 319 9.01 8.33 -20.36
CA LEU A 319 8.48 7.04 -19.93
C LEU A 319 7.99 6.21 -21.12
N GLU A 320 7.32 6.85 -22.09
CA GLU A 320 6.81 6.20 -23.31
C GLU A 320 7.94 5.64 -24.20
N SER A 321 9.16 6.19 -24.08
CA SER A 321 10.35 5.69 -24.77
C SER A 321 11.06 4.55 -24.05
N SER A 322 10.49 4.05 -22.94
CA SER A 322 11.08 3.03 -22.06
C SER A 322 10.14 1.81 -21.95
N PRO A 323 10.03 0.99 -23.01
CA PRO A 323 9.06 -0.11 -23.08
C PRO A 323 9.29 -1.19 -22.01
N GLU A 324 10.51 -1.36 -21.52
CA GLU A 324 10.86 -2.30 -20.46
C GLU A 324 10.24 -1.85 -19.12
N ILE A 325 10.31 -0.56 -18.81
CA ILE A 325 9.67 0.00 -17.61
C ILE A 325 8.15 -0.16 -17.71
N LEU A 326 7.57 0.20 -18.86
CA LEU A 326 6.12 0.04 -19.07
C LEU A 326 5.67 -1.42 -18.91
N ARG A 327 6.50 -2.38 -19.31
CA ARG A 327 6.21 -3.81 -19.10
C ARG A 327 6.19 -4.16 -17.62
N VAL A 328 7.16 -3.70 -16.83
CA VAL A 328 7.17 -3.94 -15.38
C VAL A 328 5.94 -3.33 -14.71
N LEU A 329 5.55 -2.10 -15.08
CA LEU A 329 4.32 -1.48 -14.56
C LEU A 329 3.07 -2.28 -14.97
N GLN A 330 3.00 -2.72 -16.24
CA GLN A 330 1.90 -3.55 -16.71
C GLN A 330 1.82 -4.89 -15.98
N ASP A 331 2.95 -5.54 -15.72
CA ASP A 331 2.99 -6.81 -15.00
C ASP A 331 2.57 -6.65 -13.54
N ASN A 332 2.83 -5.52 -12.95
CA ASN A 332 2.42 -5.18 -11.59
C ASN A 332 1.01 -4.54 -11.51
N SER A 333 0.38 -4.17 -12.63
CA SER A 333 -1.02 -3.71 -12.63
C SER A 333 -1.98 -4.80 -12.18
N LEU A 334 -3.01 -4.42 -11.42
CA LEU A 334 -4.06 -5.31 -10.91
C LEU A 334 -5.07 -5.68 -12.01
N GLY A 335 -6.00 -6.59 -11.72
CA GLY A 335 -7.02 -7.02 -12.69
C GLY A 335 -6.61 -8.21 -13.55
N LYS A 336 -5.38 -8.70 -13.40
CA LYS A 336 -4.82 -9.82 -14.18
C LYS A 336 -5.49 -11.14 -13.82
N TYR A 337 -5.68 -11.40 -12.54
CA TYR A 337 -6.35 -12.60 -12.03
C TYR A 337 -7.69 -12.24 -11.39
N LEU A 338 -8.59 -13.22 -11.32
CA LEU A 338 -9.89 -13.02 -10.70
C LEU A 338 -9.85 -13.55 -9.27
N PRO A 339 -10.04 -12.69 -8.24
CA PRO A 339 -10.18 -13.16 -6.87
C PRO A 339 -11.36 -14.13 -6.72
N ASP A 340 -11.15 -15.23 -6.03
CA ASP A 340 -12.17 -16.27 -5.77
C ASP A 340 -12.97 -16.00 -4.48
N THR A 341 -12.65 -14.93 -3.77
CA THR A 341 -13.31 -14.50 -2.53
C THR A 341 -14.07 -13.18 -2.72
N PRO A 342 -15.02 -12.86 -1.83
CA PRO A 342 -15.75 -11.60 -1.89
C PRO A 342 -14.83 -10.38 -1.74
N ILE A 343 -15.10 -9.33 -2.53
CA ILE A 343 -14.40 -8.05 -2.49
C ILE A 343 -15.39 -6.95 -2.14
N LEU A 344 -14.99 -6.06 -1.24
CA LEU A 344 -15.55 -4.72 -1.08
C LEU A 344 -14.48 -3.70 -1.47
N TRP A 345 -14.80 -2.85 -2.44
CA TRP A 345 -13.90 -1.80 -2.93
C TRP A 345 -14.62 -0.45 -2.93
N TRP A 346 -14.00 0.56 -2.32
CA TRP A 346 -14.49 1.93 -2.40
C TRP A 346 -13.46 2.87 -3.03
N HIS A 347 -13.95 3.95 -3.63
CA HIS A 347 -13.08 4.92 -4.26
C HIS A 347 -13.68 6.33 -4.24
N GLY A 348 -12.82 7.36 -4.14
CA GLY A 348 -13.24 8.76 -4.22
C GLY A 348 -13.63 9.16 -5.65
N LEU A 349 -14.74 9.90 -5.78
CA LEU A 349 -15.12 10.43 -7.10
C LEU A 349 -14.12 11.45 -7.63
N TRP A 350 -13.40 12.13 -6.74
CA TRP A 350 -12.46 13.19 -7.06
C TRP A 350 -11.11 12.97 -6.38
N ASP A 351 -10.68 11.72 -6.36
CA ASP A 351 -9.38 11.34 -5.85
C ASP A 351 -8.30 11.91 -6.78
N GLU A 352 -7.46 12.78 -6.26
CA GLU A 352 -6.44 13.50 -7.02
C GLU A 352 -5.10 12.78 -7.07
N LEU A 353 -4.87 11.82 -6.17
CA LEU A 353 -3.67 10.98 -6.23
C LEU A 353 -3.88 9.83 -7.20
N ILE A 354 -5.01 9.15 -7.09
CA ILE A 354 -5.35 7.98 -7.90
C ILE A 354 -6.71 8.27 -8.55
N PRO A 355 -6.72 8.90 -9.73
CA PRO A 355 -7.99 9.29 -10.34
C PRO A 355 -8.84 8.09 -10.73
N PRO A 356 -10.18 8.22 -10.76
CA PRO A 356 -11.09 7.15 -11.15
C PRO A 356 -10.74 6.46 -12.47
N SER A 357 -10.13 7.18 -13.41
CA SER A 357 -9.69 6.63 -14.71
C SER A 357 -8.64 5.52 -14.57
N VAL A 358 -7.86 5.51 -13.50
CA VAL A 358 -6.86 4.47 -13.18
C VAL A 358 -7.51 3.23 -12.58
N VAL A 359 -8.64 3.39 -11.91
CA VAL A 359 -9.30 2.34 -11.10
C VAL A 359 -10.42 1.64 -11.85
N LEU A 360 -11.25 2.42 -12.54
CA LEU A 360 -12.48 1.93 -13.18
C LEU A 360 -12.30 0.80 -14.19
N PRO A 361 -11.27 0.80 -15.04
CA PRO A 361 -11.06 -0.31 -15.97
C PRO A 361 -10.90 -1.64 -15.24
N THR A 362 -10.18 -1.66 -14.12
CA THR A 362 -9.99 -2.87 -13.29
C THR A 362 -11.30 -3.31 -12.63
N VAL A 363 -12.05 -2.36 -12.04
CA VAL A 363 -13.38 -2.62 -11.45
C VAL A 363 -14.33 -3.19 -12.50
N GLN A 364 -14.35 -2.61 -13.70
CA GLN A 364 -15.20 -3.06 -14.81
C GLN A 364 -14.81 -4.47 -15.26
N SER A 365 -13.51 -4.73 -15.45
CA SER A 365 -13.00 -6.05 -15.81
C SER A 365 -13.41 -7.12 -14.79
N TYR A 366 -13.27 -6.84 -13.50
CA TYR A 366 -13.72 -7.78 -12.45
C TYR A 366 -15.22 -8.03 -12.49
N TRP A 367 -16.00 -6.96 -12.67
CA TRP A 367 -17.45 -7.08 -12.76
C TRP A 367 -17.89 -7.96 -13.93
N GLU A 368 -17.36 -7.70 -15.12
CA GLU A 368 -17.66 -8.44 -16.35
C GLU A 368 -17.23 -9.91 -16.28
N ARG A 369 -16.10 -10.17 -15.64
CA ARG A 369 -15.58 -11.54 -15.41
C ARG A 369 -16.29 -12.27 -14.28
N GLY A 370 -17.25 -11.63 -13.61
CA GLY A 370 -18.12 -12.26 -12.62
C GLY A 370 -17.59 -12.30 -11.20
N ALA A 371 -16.58 -11.49 -10.86
CA ALA A 371 -16.07 -11.37 -9.49
C ALA A 371 -17.19 -11.16 -8.47
N ASN A 372 -16.98 -11.62 -7.25
CA ASN A 372 -17.91 -11.38 -6.14
C ASN A 372 -17.66 -9.98 -5.55
N LEU A 373 -17.90 -8.95 -6.36
CA LEU A 373 -17.53 -7.56 -6.12
C LEU A 373 -18.69 -6.73 -5.57
N ARG A 374 -18.36 -5.84 -4.62
CA ARG A 374 -19.17 -4.71 -4.15
C ARG A 374 -18.33 -3.47 -4.32
N PHE A 375 -18.78 -2.56 -5.17
CA PHE A 375 -18.05 -1.34 -5.46
C PHE A 375 -18.93 -0.12 -5.20
N TYR A 376 -18.42 0.83 -4.39
CA TYR A 376 -19.10 2.11 -4.17
C TYR A 376 -18.12 3.28 -4.25
N THR A 377 -18.69 4.46 -4.52
CA THR A 377 -17.94 5.70 -4.61
C THR A 377 -18.30 6.64 -3.47
N VAL A 378 -17.34 7.46 -3.09
CA VAL A 378 -17.50 8.48 -2.06
C VAL A 378 -17.39 9.86 -2.72
N PRO A 379 -18.40 10.72 -2.60
CA PRO A 379 -18.43 12.02 -3.28
C PRO A 379 -17.63 13.09 -2.50
N VAL A 380 -16.35 12.81 -2.28
CA VAL A 380 -15.43 13.73 -1.60
C VAL A 380 -14.17 13.91 -2.44
N PRO A 381 -13.58 15.09 -2.44
CA PRO A 381 -12.26 15.32 -2.99
C PRO A 381 -11.19 14.85 -2.01
N GLU A 382 -10.00 14.65 -2.52
CA GLU A 382 -8.78 14.38 -1.79
C GLU A 382 -8.68 12.94 -1.24
N HIS A 383 -7.55 12.34 -1.54
CA HIS A 383 -7.26 10.93 -1.31
C HIS A 383 -7.35 10.52 0.17
N ILE A 384 -6.76 11.30 1.09
CA ILE A 384 -6.73 10.97 2.52
C ILE A 384 -8.11 11.17 3.17
N VAL A 385 -8.85 12.22 2.79
CA VAL A 385 -10.23 12.43 3.24
C VAL A 385 -11.12 11.26 2.81
N ASN A 386 -10.84 10.70 1.64
CA ASN A 386 -11.52 9.55 1.09
C ASN A 386 -11.29 8.26 1.91
N ALA A 387 -10.07 8.07 2.44
CA ALA A 387 -9.78 6.98 3.36
C ALA A 387 -10.70 6.99 4.57
N VAL A 388 -10.93 8.17 5.15
CA VAL A 388 -11.76 8.35 6.36
C VAL A 388 -13.26 8.27 6.04
N THR A 389 -13.69 8.92 4.98
CA THR A 389 -15.13 9.02 4.65
C THR A 389 -15.70 7.73 4.06
N GLY A 390 -14.89 6.94 3.34
CA GLY A 390 -15.27 5.64 2.81
C GLY A 390 -15.21 4.50 3.83
N TRP A 391 -14.54 4.72 4.96
CA TRP A 391 -14.27 3.70 5.97
C TRP A 391 -15.53 3.09 6.65
N PRO A 392 -16.60 3.84 7.05
CA PRO A 392 -17.67 3.26 7.86
C PRO A 392 -18.39 2.07 7.22
N PRO A 393 -18.81 2.10 5.94
CA PRO A 393 -19.40 0.90 5.30
C PRO A 393 -18.40 -0.25 5.18
N ALA A 394 -17.13 0.06 4.91
CA ALA A 394 -16.05 -0.93 4.78
C ALA A 394 -15.84 -1.71 6.09
N VAL A 395 -15.82 -1.01 7.22
CA VAL A 395 -15.69 -1.60 8.55
C VAL A 395 -16.86 -2.53 8.88
N VAL A 396 -18.08 -2.08 8.62
CA VAL A 396 -19.28 -2.88 8.88
C VAL A 396 -19.23 -4.17 8.08
N TRP A 397 -18.90 -4.09 6.80
CA TRP A 397 -18.81 -5.25 5.93
C TRP A 397 -17.69 -6.21 6.36
N THR A 398 -16.49 -5.70 6.61
CA THR A 398 -15.34 -6.52 7.05
C THR A 398 -15.63 -7.22 8.37
N SER A 399 -16.22 -6.50 9.34
CA SER A 399 -16.62 -7.08 10.62
C SER A 399 -17.64 -8.19 10.45
N ALA A 400 -18.60 -8.02 9.53
CA ALA A 400 -19.62 -9.04 9.24
C ALA A 400 -18.97 -10.30 8.64
N VAL A 401 -18.10 -10.14 7.66
CA VAL A 401 -17.38 -11.23 6.99
C VAL A 401 -16.49 -11.99 8.00
N LEU A 402 -15.74 -11.29 8.85
CA LEU A 402 -14.92 -11.91 9.91
C LEU A 402 -15.76 -12.70 10.92
N ARG A 403 -17.01 -12.28 11.17
CA ARG A 403 -17.96 -13.02 12.04
C ARG A 403 -18.70 -14.14 11.31
N GLY A 404 -18.34 -14.43 10.06
CA GLY A 404 -18.96 -15.50 9.26
C GLY A 404 -20.33 -15.15 8.70
N LEU A 405 -20.72 -13.89 8.71
CA LEU A 405 -21.96 -13.44 8.09
C LEU A 405 -21.82 -13.38 6.55
N PRO A 406 -22.89 -13.60 5.80
CA PRO A 406 -22.87 -13.51 4.35
C PRO A 406 -22.39 -12.13 3.88
N PRO A 407 -21.57 -12.05 2.81
CA PRO A 407 -21.04 -10.79 2.30
C PRO A 407 -22.09 -9.86 1.66
N GLY A 408 -23.35 -10.29 1.59
CA GLY A 408 -24.42 -9.56 0.94
C GLY A 408 -24.37 -9.62 -0.60
N PRO A 409 -25.31 -8.99 -1.30
CA PRO A 409 -25.39 -9.02 -2.74
C PRO A 409 -24.23 -8.27 -3.40
N LYS A 410 -23.90 -8.68 -4.63
CA LYS A 410 -22.96 -7.92 -5.49
C LYS A 410 -23.62 -6.62 -5.93
N PHE A 411 -22.82 -5.56 -6.03
CA PHE A 411 -23.23 -4.32 -6.66
C PHE A 411 -22.03 -3.55 -7.20
N LYS A 412 -22.24 -2.69 -8.18
CA LYS A 412 -21.26 -1.76 -8.71
C LYS A 412 -21.96 -0.42 -8.88
N ALA A 413 -21.46 0.60 -8.17
CA ALA A 413 -21.92 1.97 -8.38
C ALA A 413 -21.58 2.42 -9.80
N ASP A 414 -22.53 3.09 -10.45
CA ASP A 414 -22.27 3.71 -11.73
C ASP A 414 -21.51 5.02 -11.50
N PHE A 415 -20.39 5.17 -12.19
CA PHE A 415 -19.66 6.43 -12.19
C PHE A 415 -20.39 7.47 -13.03
N GLN A 416 -20.69 8.59 -12.41
CA GLN A 416 -21.04 9.78 -13.16
C GLN A 416 -19.75 10.33 -13.79
N PRO A 417 -19.74 10.70 -15.08
CA PRO A 417 -18.58 11.34 -15.66
C PRO A 417 -18.23 12.61 -14.87
N LEU A 418 -16.95 12.77 -14.60
CA LEU A 418 -16.44 13.93 -13.87
C LEU A 418 -16.79 15.21 -14.69
N PRO A 419 -17.19 16.29 -14.02
CA PRO A 419 -17.29 17.57 -14.71
C PRO A 419 -15.95 17.96 -15.35
N PRO A 420 -15.96 18.56 -16.55
CA PRO A 420 -14.73 19.02 -17.18
C PRO A 420 -13.92 19.93 -16.24
N GLY A 421 -12.62 19.66 -16.10
CA GLY A 421 -11.72 20.43 -15.24
C GLY A 421 -11.48 19.84 -13.84
N PHE A 422 -12.05 18.67 -13.52
CA PHE A 422 -11.68 17.94 -12.33
C PHE A 422 -10.48 17.01 -12.61
N PRO A 423 -9.61 16.74 -11.59
CA PRO A 423 -8.53 15.78 -11.72
C PRO A 423 -9.07 14.44 -12.24
N GLY A 424 -8.49 13.92 -13.32
CA GLY A 424 -8.91 12.66 -13.92
C GLY A 424 -10.13 12.71 -14.84
N SER A 425 -10.63 13.92 -15.22
CA SER A 425 -11.68 14.07 -16.25
C SER A 425 -11.16 13.99 -17.67
#